data_b5cdcd896b6cb76a6046f76e140b2922
#
_entry.id   b5cdcd896b6cb76a6046f76e140b2922
#
_cell.length_a   1.000
_cell.length_b   1.000
_cell.length_c   1.000
_cell.angle_alpha   90.00
_cell.angle_beta   90.00
_cell.angle_gamma   90.00
#
_symmetry.space_group_name_H-M   'P 1'
#
loop_
_entity.id
_entity.type
_entity.pdbx_description
1 polymer ?
#
loop_
_entity_poly.entity_id
_entity_poly.type
_entity_poly.pdbx_seq_one_letter_code
_entity_poly.pdbx_strand_id
1 'polypeptide(L)'
;MPDLIAFFGGVYSNAPALASAVKDARRRGVDAVYALGDFGAFGPHPDRVFPILLDSGIECIQGNYEESLSSGAEDCHCGYTDPRDNHFAALSYAYTNEHTSDAWKQWMGRLPKTRMLDVGGRKVLLVHGSPRRINEFLWESTSPVAFLEKLLADAGADVLICTHTGLHWQRRLPSGRLVVNAGVLGRPANDGRTNVWYAVARFGSDVAVEFVPVHYDFELLAREMTAERLPAEFVETIRTGWWTTCLEILPAKERARGRF
;
A
#
# COMPACT_ATOMS: atom_id res chain seq x y z
N MET A 1 -16.72 -9.72 17.67
CA MET A 1 -15.74 -8.75 17.18
C MET A 1 -15.10 -9.38 15.96
N PRO A 2 -14.65 -8.61 14.97
CA PRO A 2 -14.01 -9.19 13.80
C PRO A 2 -12.73 -9.92 14.20
N ASP A 3 -12.63 -11.20 13.80
CA ASP A 3 -11.47 -12.02 14.11
C ASP A 3 -10.52 -12.18 12.91
N LEU A 4 -11.05 -11.98 11.69
CA LEU A 4 -10.31 -12.10 10.43
C LEU A 4 -10.41 -10.79 9.64
N ILE A 5 -9.30 -10.08 9.51
CA ILE A 5 -9.27 -8.75 8.89
C ILE A 5 -8.27 -8.73 7.73
N ALA A 6 -8.69 -8.19 6.59
CA ALA A 6 -7.81 -7.94 5.45
C ALA A 6 -7.30 -6.49 5.44
N PHE A 7 -6.04 -6.32 5.04
CA PHE A 7 -5.37 -5.03 4.90
C PHE A 7 -4.81 -4.89 3.49
N PHE A 8 -5.33 -3.91 2.75
CA PHE A 8 -4.91 -3.57 1.41
C PHE A 8 -3.94 -2.38 1.48
N GLY A 9 -2.71 -2.57 1.02
CA GLY A 9 -1.77 -1.47 0.82
C GLY A 9 -2.11 -0.65 -0.43
N GLY A 10 -1.17 0.17 -0.89
CA GLY A 10 -1.37 1.08 -2.02
C GLY A 10 -2.04 0.43 -3.22
N VAL A 11 -3.16 0.99 -3.66
CA VAL A 11 -3.96 0.46 -4.78
C VAL A 11 -3.38 0.90 -6.13
N TYR A 12 -2.78 2.09 -6.19
CA TYR A 12 -2.09 2.65 -7.35
C TYR A 12 -2.92 2.60 -8.64
N SER A 13 -4.18 2.99 -8.57
CA SER A 13 -5.12 2.97 -9.71
C SER A 13 -5.31 1.58 -10.37
N ASN A 14 -4.86 0.50 -9.74
CA ASN A 14 -4.99 -0.87 -10.27
C ASN A 14 -6.39 -1.44 -9.96
N ALA A 15 -7.40 -0.96 -10.66
CA ALA A 15 -8.78 -1.40 -10.46
C ALA A 15 -8.97 -2.92 -10.68
N PRO A 16 -8.34 -3.58 -11.68
CA PRO A 16 -8.42 -5.03 -11.83
C PRO A 16 -7.89 -5.81 -10.62
N ALA A 17 -6.76 -5.39 -10.04
CA ALA A 17 -6.22 -6.04 -8.86
C ALA A 17 -7.09 -5.80 -7.63
N LEU A 18 -7.57 -4.56 -7.43
CA LEU A 18 -8.47 -4.24 -6.33
C LEU A 18 -9.75 -5.08 -6.38
N ALA A 19 -10.40 -5.19 -7.54
CA ALA A 19 -11.60 -6.01 -7.72
C ALA A 19 -11.33 -7.50 -7.42
N SER A 20 -10.17 -8.01 -7.86
CA SER A 20 -9.75 -9.39 -7.59
C SER A 20 -9.48 -9.61 -6.09
N ALA A 21 -8.81 -8.67 -5.42
CA ALA A 21 -8.54 -8.73 -3.98
C ALA A 21 -9.83 -8.69 -3.14
N VAL A 22 -10.78 -7.83 -3.51
CA VAL A 22 -12.11 -7.77 -2.87
C VAL A 22 -12.84 -9.09 -2.98
N LYS A 23 -12.85 -9.68 -4.18
CA LYS A 23 -13.48 -10.99 -4.42
C LYS A 23 -12.82 -12.09 -3.58
N ASP A 24 -11.49 -12.10 -3.51
CA ASP A 24 -10.74 -13.10 -2.72
C ASP A 24 -10.97 -12.93 -1.22
N ALA A 25 -10.92 -11.70 -0.69
CA ALA A 25 -11.19 -11.39 0.71
C ALA A 25 -12.60 -11.85 1.13
N ARG A 26 -13.62 -11.57 0.31
CA ARG A 26 -15.00 -12.05 0.54
C ARG A 26 -15.08 -13.58 0.56
N ARG A 27 -14.40 -14.25 -0.38
CA ARG A 27 -14.37 -15.73 -0.44
C ARG A 27 -13.70 -16.34 0.79
N ARG A 28 -12.70 -15.66 1.36
CA ARG A 28 -12.03 -16.07 2.61
C ARG A 28 -12.88 -15.82 3.86
N GLY A 29 -13.98 -15.10 3.72
CA GLY A 29 -14.87 -14.79 4.83
C GLY A 29 -14.25 -13.81 5.82
N VAL A 30 -13.48 -12.80 5.33
CA VAL A 30 -12.96 -11.73 6.21
C VAL A 30 -14.11 -10.92 6.77
N ASP A 31 -14.01 -10.53 8.03
CA ASP A 31 -15.04 -9.78 8.74
C ASP A 31 -14.99 -8.28 8.41
N ALA A 32 -13.79 -7.77 8.08
CA ALA A 32 -13.57 -6.37 7.71
C ALA A 32 -12.37 -6.23 6.76
N VAL A 33 -12.39 -5.16 5.95
CA VAL A 33 -11.29 -4.80 5.06
C VAL A 33 -10.92 -3.34 5.31
N TYR A 34 -9.62 -3.08 5.47
CA TYR A 34 -9.05 -1.74 5.58
C TYR A 34 -8.09 -1.47 4.44
N ALA A 35 -8.19 -0.29 3.82
CA ALA A 35 -7.24 0.16 2.80
C ALA A 35 -6.37 1.30 3.34
N LEU A 36 -5.07 1.16 3.15
CA LEU A 36 -4.04 1.95 3.84
C LEU A 36 -3.53 3.15 3.04
N GLY A 37 -4.35 3.68 2.11
CA GLY A 37 -4.01 4.85 1.29
C GLY A 37 -3.28 4.51 -0.01
N ASP A 38 -2.89 5.57 -0.73
CA ASP A 38 -2.32 5.53 -2.07
C ASP A 38 -3.26 4.81 -3.07
N PHE A 39 -4.49 5.34 -3.19
CA PHE A 39 -5.49 4.80 -4.12
C PHE A 39 -5.17 5.17 -5.56
N GLY A 40 -4.67 6.40 -5.79
CA GLY A 40 -4.03 6.83 -7.02
C GLY A 40 -2.59 6.33 -7.16
N ALA A 41 -1.81 6.97 -8.00
CA ALA A 41 -0.44 6.66 -8.38
C ALA A 41 -0.30 5.57 -9.47
N PHE A 42 0.84 5.56 -10.13
CA PHE A 42 1.40 4.52 -10.98
C PHE A 42 0.52 4.01 -12.12
N GLY A 43 -0.73 3.61 -11.84
CA GLY A 43 -1.67 3.06 -12.82
C GLY A 43 -2.59 4.11 -13.47
N PRO A 44 -3.39 3.69 -14.48
CA PRO A 44 -4.28 4.56 -15.22
C PRO A 44 -5.64 4.72 -14.53
N HIS A 45 -6.40 5.74 -14.94
CA HIS A 45 -7.80 5.94 -14.57
C HIS A 45 -8.08 5.89 -13.06
N PRO A 46 -7.50 6.78 -12.25
CA PRO A 46 -7.59 6.74 -10.79
C PRO A 46 -9.03 6.72 -10.25
N ASP A 47 -9.96 7.38 -10.92
CA ASP A 47 -11.36 7.44 -10.48
C ASP A 47 -12.07 6.07 -10.44
N ARG A 48 -11.57 5.06 -11.14
CA ARG A 48 -12.19 3.73 -11.18
C ARG A 48 -12.07 2.93 -9.89
N VAL A 49 -11.11 3.27 -9.02
CA VAL A 49 -10.90 2.51 -7.76
C VAL A 49 -11.88 2.90 -6.66
N PHE A 50 -12.34 4.16 -6.63
CA PHE A 50 -13.16 4.67 -5.52
C PHE A 50 -14.53 4.01 -5.42
N PRO A 51 -15.30 3.81 -6.52
CA PRO A 51 -16.54 3.05 -6.44
C PRO A 51 -16.33 1.63 -5.90
N ILE A 52 -15.24 0.95 -6.30
CA ILE A 52 -14.94 -0.40 -5.80
C ILE A 52 -14.71 -0.39 -4.29
N LEU A 53 -13.95 0.60 -3.77
CA LEU A 53 -13.70 0.74 -2.34
C LEU A 53 -15.00 0.98 -1.57
N LEU A 54 -15.82 1.93 -2.01
CA LEU A 54 -17.05 2.32 -1.33
C LEU A 54 -18.13 1.24 -1.38
N ASP A 55 -18.40 0.69 -2.57
CA ASP A 55 -19.43 -0.35 -2.78
C ASP A 55 -19.07 -1.66 -2.06
N SER A 56 -17.79 -1.84 -1.76
CA SER A 56 -17.31 -3.00 -0.99
C SER A 56 -17.29 -2.78 0.51
N GLY A 57 -17.63 -1.59 0.99
CA GLY A 57 -17.62 -1.24 2.41
C GLY A 57 -16.22 -1.21 3.02
N ILE A 58 -15.20 -0.91 2.22
CA ILE A 58 -13.80 -0.86 2.69
C ILE A 58 -13.56 0.43 3.45
N GLU A 59 -13.06 0.32 4.67
CA GLU A 59 -12.66 1.47 5.45
C GLU A 59 -11.26 1.95 5.04
N CYS A 60 -11.13 3.24 4.75
CA CYS A 60 -9.92 3.82 4.16
C CYS A 60 -9.24 4.80 5.12
N ILE A 61 -7.90 4.86 5.07
CA ILE A 61 -7.09 5.94 5.65
C ILE A 61 -6.33 6.66 4.54
N GLN A 62 -5.79 7.86 4.83
CA GLN A 62 -4.95 8.58 3.88
C GLN A 62 -3.58 7.94 3.71
N GLY A 63 -3.06 7.90 2.46
CA GLY A 63 -1.65 7.87 2.13
C GLY A 63 -1.14 9.26 1.76
N ASN A 64 0.13 9.36 1.38
CA ASN A 64 0.71 10.63 0.95
C ASN A 64 0.07 11.16 -0.35
N TYR A 65 -0.41 10.29 -1.24
CA TYR A 65 -1.17 10.73 -2.43
C TYR A 65 -2.48 11.40 -2.05
N GLU A 66 -3.26 10.84 -1.14
CA GLU A 66 -4.51 11.46 -0.69
C GLU A 66 -4.26 12.80 0.00
N GLU A 67 -3.23 12.90 0.84
CA GLU A 67 -2.85 14.15 1.50
C GLU A 67 -2.46 15.22 0.47
N SER A 68 -1.60 14.88 -0.50
CA SER A 68 -1.11 15.80 -1.52
C SER A 68 -2.21 16.24 -2.49
N LEU A 69 -2.98 15.29 -3.04
CA LEU A 69 -4.06 15.59 -3.98
C LEU A 69 -5.16 16.45 -3.37
N SER A 70 -5.53 16.16 -2.13
CA SER A 70 -6.61 16.90 -1.44
C SER A 70 -6.19 18.30 -0.99
N SER A 71 -4.90 18.52 -0.75
CA SER A 71 -4.36 19.84 -0.38
C SER A 71 -3.94 20.69 -1.58
N GLY A 72 -3.94 20.11 -2.80
CA GLY A 72 -3.46 20.79 -4.01
C GLY A 72 -1.94 20.96 -4.03
N ALA A 73 -1.19 20.07 -3.39
CA ALA A 73 0.26 20.07 -3.40
C ALA A 73 0.83 19.87 -4.82
N GLU A 74 2.03 20.38 -5.07
CA GLU A 74 2.68 20.28 -6.38
C GLU A 74 3.29 18.90 -6.65
N ASP A 75 3.55 18.10 -5.60
CA ASP A 75 4.10 16.76 -5.71
C ASP A 75 3.47 15.77 -4.68
N CYS A 76 3.79 14.49 -4.81
CA CYS A 76 3.25 13.43 -3.96
C CYS A 76 3.87 13.39 -2.56
N HIS A 77 4.89 14.14 -2.27
CA HIS A 77 5.69 14.03 -1.04
C HIS A 77 6.08 12.58 -0.71
N CYS A 78 6.44 11.78 -1.75
CA CYS A 78 6.69 10.35 -1.61
C CYS A 78 7.93 10.01 -0.76
N GLY A 79 8.81 10.99 -0.52
CA GLY A 79 10.00 10.81 0.32
C GLY A 79 11.21 10.22 -0.40
N TYR A 80 11.20 10.17 -1.73
CA TYR A 80 12.38 9.78 -2.52
C TYR A 80 13.47 10.85 -2.45
N THR A 81 14.72 10.41 -2.53
CA THR A 81 15.90 11.30 -2.51
C THR A 81 16.72 11.22 -3.79
N ASP A 82 16.58 10.14 -4.55
CA ASP A 82 17.28 9.97 -5.82
C ASP A 82 16.56 10.72 -6.95
N PRO A 83 17.29 11.43 -7.85
CA PRO A 83 16.69 12.16 -8.96
C PRO A 83 15.88 11.30 -9.92
N ARG A 84 16.28 10.06 -10.17
CA ARG A 84 15.56 9.14 -11.05
C ARG A 84 14.24 8.69 -10.43
N ASP A 85 14.25 8.34 -9.15
CA ASP A 85 13.03 7.97 -8.43
C ASP A 85 12.07 9.16 -8.34
N ASN A 86 12.58 10.37 -8.08
CA ASN A 86 11.78 11.60 -8.08
C ASN A 86 11.19 11.93 -9.45
N HIS A 87 11.92 11.69 -10.55
CA HIS A 87 11.41 11.90 -11.90
C HIS A 87 10.16 11.04 -12.18
N PHE A 88 10.22 9.73 -11.88
CA PHE A 88 9.09 8.84 -12.09
C PHE A 88 7.93 9.10 -11.11
N ALA A 89 8.24 9.53 -9.88
CA ALA A 89 7.22 9.96 -8.93
C ALA A 89 6.47 11.21 -9.44
N ALA A 90 7.19 12.17 -9.99
CA ALA A 90 6.58 13.38 -10.58
C ALA A 90 5.67 13.06 -11.77
N LEU A 91 6.10 12.17 -12.68
CA LEU A 91 5.25 11.72 -13.80
C LEU A 91 3.98 11.01 -13.32
N SER A 92 4.13 10.13 -12.35
CA SER A 92 3.00 9.42 -11.73
C SER A 92 2.02 10.38 -11.05
N TYR A 93 2.54 11.35 -10.29
CA TYR A 93 1.72 12.30 -9.58
C TYR A 93 0.98 13.25 -10.52
N ALA A 94 1.67 13.78 -11.52
CA ALA A 94 1.07 14.67 -12.52
C ALA A 94 -0.12 14.00 -13.23
N TYR A 95 0.06 12.77 -13.72
CA TYR A 95 -1.02 12.01 -14.32
C TYR A 95 -2.19 11.78 -13.35
N THR A 96 -1.88 11.32 -12.13
CA THR A 96 -2.92 11.03 -11.13
C THR A 96 -3.69 12.31 -10.76
N ASN A 97 -3.00 13.43 -10.58
CA ASN A 97 -3.63 14.71 -10.24
C ASN A 97 -4.54 15.23 -11.36
N GLU A 98 -4.11 15.09 -12.63
CA GLU A 98 -4.89 15.48 -13.79
C GLU A 98 -6.16 14.63 -13.96
N HIS A 99 -6.07 13.31 -13.68
CA HIS A 99 -7.13 12.34 -13.97
C HIS A 99 -7.97 11.96 -12.74
N THR A 100 -7.72 12.57 -11.57
CA THR A 100 -8.57 12.41 -10.39
C THR A 100 -9.57 13.57 -10.32
N SER A 101 -10.85 13.25 -10.28
CA SER A 101 -11.90 14.28 -10.19
C SER A 101 -11.87 14.99 -8.82
N ASP A 102 -12.31 16.25 -8.81
CA ASP A 102 -12.35 17.09 -7.61
C ASP A 102 -13.21 16.45 -6.48
N ALA A 103 -14.25 15.75 -6.84
CA ALA A 103 -15.09 15.04 -5.87
C ALA A 103 -14.29 13.99 -5.08
N TRP A 104 -13.41 13.25 -5.75
CA TRP A 104 -12.55 12.27 -5.09
C TRP A 104 -11.41 12.94 -4.31
N LYS A 105 -10.81 14.03 -4.81
CA LYS A 105 -9.84 14.82 -4.03
C LYS A 105 -10.45 15.35 -2.74
N GLN A 106 -11.69 15.84 -2.78
CA GLN A 106 -12.40 16.27 -1.57
C GLN A 106 -12.73 15.10 -0.62
N TRP A 107 -13.08 13.94 -1.16
CA TRP A 107 -13.30 12.73 -0.35
C TRP A 107 -12.00 12.29 0.34
N MET A 108 -10.90 12.26 -0.37
CA MET A 108 -9.56 11.96 0.16
C MET A 108 -9.21 12.86 1.36
N GLY A 109 -9.50 14.16 1.28
CA GLY A 109 -9.22 15.12 2.35
C GLY A 109 -10.01 14.87 3.65
N ARG A 110 -11.07 14.08 3.60
CA ARG A 110 -11.88 13.71 4.78
C ARG A 110 -11.45 12.40 5.43
N LEU A 111 -10.55 11.65 4.81
CA LEU A 111 -10.07 10.40 5.37
C LEU A 111 -9.17 10.63 6.60
N PRO A 112 -9.23 9.77 7.61
CA PRO A 112 -8.28 9.84 8.72
C PRO A 112 -6.87 9.45 8.26
N LYS A 113 -5.83 10.07 8.83
CA LYS A 113 -4.42 9.71 8.55
C LYS A 113 -4.01 8.39 9.21
N THR A 114 -4.63 8.09 10.34
CA THR A 114 -4.36 6.87 11.12
C THR A 114 -5.67 6.33 11.70
N ARG A 115 -5.68 5.05 12.03
CA ARG A 115 -6.83 4.45 12.74
C ARG A 115 -6.35 3.47 13.79
N MET A 116 -6.84 3.61 15.01
CA MET A 116 -6.64 2.64 16.08
C MET A 116 -7.86 1.72 16.16
N LEU A 117 -7.61 0.42 16.12
CA LEU A 117 -8.64 -0.61 16.30
C LEU A 117 -8.42 -1.33 17.63
N ASP A 118 -9.51 -1.76 18.26
CA ASP A 118 -9.49 -2.71 19.35
C ASP A 118 -10.01 -4.05 18.85
N VAL A 119 -9.11 -5.01 18.66
CA VAL A 119 -9.43 -6.33 18.09
C VAL A 119 -8.80 -7.43 18.92
N GLY A 120 -9.60 -8.37 19.42
CA GLY A 120 -9.09 -9.47 20.22
C GLY A 120 -8.33 -9.04 21.49
N GLY A 121 -8.67 -7.89 22.06
CA GLY A 121 -7.98 -7.30 23.22
C GLY A 121 -6.63 -6.67 22.90
N ARG A 122 -6.34 -6.41 21.64
CA ARG A 122 -5.10 -5.77 21.16
C ARG A 122 -5.37 -4.43 20.50
N LYS A 123 -4.48 -3.48 20.72
CA LYS A 123 -4.45 -2.17 20.05
C LYS A 123 -3.72 -2.32 18.71
N VAL A 124 -4.50 -2.23 17.62
CA VAL A 124 -3.97 -2.36 16.24
C VAL A 124 -3.98 -0.98 15.60
N LEU A 125 -2.81 -0.43 15.33
CA LEU A 125 -2.66 0.87 14.70
C LEU A 125 -2.47 0.71 13.18
N LEU A 126 -3.34 1.34 12.41
CA LEU A 126 -3.26 1.43 10.96
C LEU A 126 -2.64 2.77 10.57
N VAL A 127 -1.63 2.74 9.73
CA VAL A 127 -0.95 3.91 9.16
C VAL A 127 -0.58 3.64 7.69
N HIS A 128 -0.29 4.69 6.93
CA HIS A 128 0.29 4.51 5.60
C HIS A 128 1.79 4.20 5.69
N GLY A 129 2.63 5.14 6.09
CA GLY A 129 4.07 4.95 6.28
C GLY A 129 4.40 4.52 7.72
N SER A 130 4.41 5.46 8.65
CA SER A 130 4.66 5.19 10.08
C SER A 130 3.79 6.06 10.97
N PRO A 131 3.72 5.77 12.29
CA PRO A 131 3.06 6.66 13.25
C PRO A 131 3.65 8.08 13.32
N ARG A 132 4.89 8.27 12.84
CA ARG A 132 5.59 9.55 12.88
C ARG A 132 5.37 10.38 11.62
N ARG A 133 5.32 9.72 10.45
CA ARG A 133 5.25 10.38 9.15
C ARG A 133 4.47 9.52 8.16
N ILE A 134 3.60 10.15 7.39
CA ILE A 134 2.78 9.47 6.38
C ILE A 134 3.62 8.83 5.27
N ASN A 135 4.80 9.39 4.98
CA ASN A 135 5.73 8.96 3.93
C ASN A 135 7.03 8.33 4.45
N GLU A 136 7.06 7.82 5.68
CA GLU A 136 8.24 7.15 6.20
C GLU A 136 8.30 5.70 5.72
N PHE A 137 9.41 5.34 5.06
CA PHE A 137 9.65 3.97 4.63
C PHE A 137 10.09 3.10 5.80
N LEU A 138 9.27 2.14 6.18
CA LEU A 138 9.64 1.08 7.13
C LEU A 138 10.09 -0.16 6.35
N TRP A 139 11.39 -0.27 6.08
CA TRP A 139 11.97 -1.41 5.40
C TRP A 139 12.26 -2.56 6.37
N GLU A 140 12.07 -3.80 5.91
CA GLU A 140 12.37 -4.97 6.74
C GLU A 140 13.83 -5.00 7.20
N SER A 141 14.78 -4.73 6.30
CA SER A 141 16.20 -4.90 6.58
C SER A 141 16.84 -3.75 7.34
N THR A 142 16.32 -2.53 7.20
CA THR A 142 16.93 -1.31 7.76
C THR A 142 16.15 -0.67 8.91
N SER A 143 15.02 -1.29 9.34
CA SER A 143 14.30 -0.84 10.54
C SER A 143 14.79 -1.62 11.77
N PRO A 144 15.60 -1.02 12.66
CA PRO A 144 16.14 -1.71 13.83
C PRO A 144 15.03 -2.13 14.81
N VAL A 145 15.21 -3.26 15.50
CA VAL A 145 14.25 -3.76 16.49
C VAL A 145 13.96 -2.71 17.56
N ALA A 146 14.99 -2.07 18.13
CA ALA A 146 14.80 -1.04 19.15
C ALA A 146 13.99 0.17 18.66
N PHE A 147 14.16 0.55 17.39
CA PHE A 147 13.36 1.61 16.77
C PHE A 147 11.89 1.21 16.65
N LEU A 148 11.61 0.01 16.17
CA LEU A 148 10.25 -0.50 16.02
C LEU A 148 9.56 -0.67 17.39
N GLU A 149 10.30 -1.15 18.42
CA GLU A 149 9.78 -1.24 19.81
C GLU A 149 9.38 0.14 20.35
N LYS A 150 10.25 1.13 20.17
CA LYS A 150 9.95 2.50 20.58
C LYS A 150 8.75 3.07 19.83
N LEU A 151 8.67 2.85 18.53
CA LEU A 151 7.60 3.35 17.67
C LEU A 151 6.22 2.85 18.12
N LEU A 152 6.10 1.55 18.43
CA LEU A 152 4.85 0.97 18.93
C LEU A 152 4.57 1.38 20.36
N ALA A 153 5.58 1.49 21.20
CA ALA A 153 5.42 1.93 22.59
C ALA A 153 4.89 3.37 22.66
N ASP A 154 5.50 4.28 21.91
CA ASP A 154 5.10 5.69 21.85
C ASP A 154 3.64 5.84 21.30
N ALA A 155 3.26 4.98 20.37
CA ALA A 155 1.92 4.95 19.80
C ALA A 155 0.87 4.21 20.65
N GLY A 156 1.29 3.52 21.72
CA GLY A 156 0.40 2.69 22.56
C GLY A 156 -0.22 1.52 21.79
N ALA A 157 0.49 0.95 20.81
CA ALA A 157 0.00 -0.10 19.94
C ALA A 157 0.69 -1.45 20.22
N ASP A 158 -0.09 -2.54 20.11
CA ASP A 158 0.40 -3.92 20.15
C ASP A 158 0.79 -4.41 18.75
N VAL A 159 0.04 -3.94 17.74
CA VAL A 159 0.24 -4.28 16.33
C VAL A 159 0.27 -3.01 15.50
N LEU A 160 1.24 -2.89 14.63
CA LEU A 160 1.33 -1.84 13.60
C LEU A 160 1.08 -2.48 12.23
N ILE A 161 0.11 -1.96 11.50
CA ILE A 161 -0.13 -2.32 10.09
C ILE A 161 0.19 -1.10 9.24
N CYS A 162 1.13 -1.24 8.31
CA CYS A 162 1.57 -0.18 7.42
C CYS A 162 1.70 -0.66 5.97
N THR A 163 2.08 0.23 5.07
CA THR A 163 2.34 0.00 3.65
C THR A 163 3.47 0.90 3.14
N HIS A 164 3.28 1.66 2.06
CA HIS A 164 4.17 2.67 1.46
C HIS A 164 5.43 2.13 0.78
N THR A 165 6.09 1.09 1.32
CA THR A 165 7.34 0.54 0.74
C THR A 165 7.14 -0.27 -0.55
N GLY A 166 5.92 -0.72 -0.81
CA GLY A 166 5.61 -1.62 -1.94
C GLY A 166 5.91 -3.10 -1.69
N LEU A 167 6.65 -3.42 -0.63
CA LEU A 167 7.07 -4.78 -0.29
C LEU A 167 6.41 -5.22 1.03
N HIS A 168 5.84 -6.42 1.02
CA HIS A 168 5.22 -7.00 2.20
C HIS A 168 6.26 -7.70 3.09
N TRP A 169 6.13 -7.52 4.41
CA TRP A 169 6.93 -8.19 5.43
C TRP A 169 6.25 -8.13 6.80
N GLN A 170 6.66 -8.98 7.71
CA GLN A 170 6.23 -8.91 9.10
C GLN A 170 7.38 -9.21 10.05
N ARG A 171 7.32 -8.63 11.25
CA ARG A 171 8.29 -8.90 12.31
C ARG A 171 7.64 -8.88 13.67
N ARG A 172 7.74 -10.01 14.38
CA ARG A 172 7.42 -10.07 15.80
C ARG A 172 8.61 -9.57 16.59
N LEU A 173 8.34 -8.66 17.51
CA LEU A 173 9.34 -8.00 18.34
C LEU A 173 9.53 -8.77 19.66
N PRO A 174 10.67 -8.58 20.39
CA PRO A 174 10.91 -9.24 21.67
C PRO A 174 9.85 -8.96 22.74
N SER A 175 9.20 -7.80 22.71
CA SER A 175 8.06 -7.46 23.57
C SER A 175 6.77 -8.24 23.28
N GLY A 176 6.74 -9.03 22.21
CA GLY A 176 5.54 -9.69 21.69
C GLY A 176 4.70 -8.82 20.74
N ARG A 177 5.04 -7.54 20.57
CA ARG A 177 4.43 -6.65 19.58
C ARG A 177 4.71 -7.13 18.15
N LEU A 178 3.87 -6.70 17.20
CA LEU A 178 3.97 -7.12 15.81
C LEU A 178 3.97 -5.91 14.86
N VAL A 179 4.87 -5.91 13.90
CA VAL A 179 4.86 -4.96 12.77
C VAL A 179 4.57 -5.73 11.49
N VAL A 180 3.63 -5.23 10.69
CA VAL A 180 3.23 -5.80 9.40
C VAL A 180 3.22 -4.69 8.36
N ASN A 181 3.99 -4.86 7.29
CA ASN A 181 3.82 -4.09 6.08
C ASN A 181 2.98 -4.93 5.10
N ALA A 182 1.81 -4.44 4.73
CA ALA A 182 0.86 -5.20 3.90
C ALA A 182 1.32 -5.33 2.43
N GLY A 183 2.40 -4.65 2.03
CA GLY A 183 2.76 -4.49 0.63
C GLY A 183 1.79 -3.58 -0.10
N VAL A 184 1.58 -3.81 -1.40
CA VAL A 184 0.67 -3.00 -2.23
C VAL A 184 -0.12 -3.88 -3.21
N LEU A 185 -1.33 -3.42 -3.58
CA LEU A 185 -2.13 -4.00 -4.66
C LEU A 185 -1.80 -3.41 -6.03
N GLY A 186 -1.08 -2.30 -6.05
CA GLY A 186 -0.89 -1.52 -7.26
C GLY A 186 0.16 -2.06 -8.22
N ARG A 187 1.17 -2.74 -7.69
CA ARG A 187 2.27 -3.29 -8.50
C ARG A 187 2.85 -4.57 -7.88
N PRO A 188 3.51 -5.43 -8.68
CA PRO A 188 4.20 -6.64 -8.21
C PRO A 188 5.26 -6.35 -7.14
N ALA A 189 5.64 -7.37 -6.37
CA ALA A 189 6.59 -7.26 -5.26
C ALA A 189 8.08 -7.36 -5.67
N ASN A 190 8.42 -7.04 -6.91
CA ASN A 190 9.79 -7.08 -7.44
C ASN A 190 10.45 -8.48 -7.35
N ASP A 191 9.69 -9.53 -7.62
CA ASP A 191 10.10 -10.93 -7.53
C ASP A 191 9.95 -11.72 -8.85
N GLY A 192 9.65 -11.02 -9.96
CA GLY A 192 9.44 -11.63 -11.27
C GLY A 192 8.08 -12.29 -11.45
N ARG A 193 7.16 -12.10 -10.50
CA ARG A 193 5.78 -12.58 -10.59
C ARG A 193 4.85 -11.40 -10.83
N THR A 194 3.83 -11.59 -11.65
CA THR A 194 2.88 -10.52 -12.01
C THR A 194 1.73 -10.36 -11.02
N ASN A 195 1.62 -11.26 -10.03
CA ASN A 195 0.63 -11.11 -8.95
C ASN A 195 1.01 -9.97 -8.00
N VAL A 196 0.00 -9.45 -7.30
CA VAL A 196 0.15 -8.49 -6.21
C VAL A 196 -0.21 -9.12 -4.88
N TRP A 197 -0.11 -8.40 -3.78
CA TRP A 197 -0.26 -8.97 -2.44
C TRP A 197 -1.13 -8.10 -1.54
N TYR A 198 -1.83 -8.73 -0.61
CA TYR A 198 -2.42 -8.08 0.56
C TYR A 198 -2.19 -8.94 1.81
N ALA A 199 -2.40 -8.36 3.00
CA ALA A 199 -2.27 -9.07 4.25
C ALA A 199 -3.64 -9.46 4.82
N VAL A 200 -3.72 -10.66 5.41
CA VAL A 200 -4.87 -11.09 6.23
C VAL A 200 -4.35 -11.41 7.62
N ALA A 201 -4.94 -10.81 8.63
CA ALA A 201 -4.61 -11.10 10.03
C ALA A 201 -5.79 -11.75 10.73
N ARG A 202 -5.50 -12.84 11.44
CA ARG A 202 -6.43 -13.48 12.38
C ARG A 202 -6.04 -13.08 13.80
N PHE A 203 -6.99 -12.47 14.50
CA PHE A 203 -6.84 -12.01 15.87
C PHE A 203 -7.49 -13.03 16.83
N GLY A 204 -6.68 -13.67 17.66
CA GLY A 204 -7.09 -14.62 18.69
C GLY A 204 -6.18 -14.49 19.91
N SER A 205 -5.85 -15.59 20.55
CA SER A 205 -4.85 -15.64 21.64
C SER A 205 -3.48 -15.10 21.17
N ASP A 206 -3.15 -15.33 19.90
CA ASP A 206 -2.05 -14.68 19.19
C ASP A 206 -2.53 -14.09 17.85
N VAL A 207 -1.72 -13.21 17.25
CA VAL A 207 -2.00 -12.63 15.93
C VAL A 207 -1.22 -13.39 14.88
N ALA A 208 -1.96 -14.07 14.00
CA ALA A 208 -1.40 -14.77 12.85
C ALA A 208 -1.65 -13.95 11.57
N VAL A 209 -0.61 -13.72 10.78
CA VAL A 209 -0.68 -12.95 9.53
C VAL A 209 -0.26 -13.82 8.36
N GLU A 210 -1.08 -13.79 7.31
CA GLU A 210 -0.84 -14.41 6.01
C GLU A 210 -0.71 -13.30 4.95
N PHE A 211 0.29 -13.40 4.07
CA PHE A 211 0.33 -12.61 2.84
C PHE A 211 -0.30 -13.40 1.72
N VAL A 212 -1.29 -12.82 1.09
CA VAL A 212 -2.13 -13.49 0.08
C VAL A 212 -1.78 -12.98 -1.30
N PRO A 213 -1.34 -13.86 -2.23
CA PRO A 213 -1.13 -13.49 -3.61
C PRO A 213 -2.47 -13.29 -4.33
N VAL A 214 -2.57 -12.22 -5.11
CA VAL A 214 -3.74 -11.89 -5.92
C VAL A 214 -3.37 -11.93 -7.39
N HIS A 215 -3.97 -12.85 -8.13
CA HIS A 215 -3.89 -12.90 -9.59
C HIS A 215 -5.00 -12.03 -10.20
N TYR A 216 -4.64 -11.24 -11.18
CA TYR A 216 -5.55 -10.32 -11.87
C TYR A 216 -5.17 -10.22 -13.35
N ASP A 217 -5.99 -9.56 -14.15
CA ASP A 217 -5.68 -9.30 -15.56
C ASP A 217 -4.63 -8.18 -15.68
N PHE A 218 -3.36 -8.52 -15.48
CA PHE A 218 -2.26 -7.58 -15.58
C PHE A 218 -2.02 -7.10 -17.02
N GLU A 219 -2.37 -7.90 -18.04
CA GLU A 219 -2.27 -7.47 -19.42
C GLU A 219 -3.32 -6.41 -19.77
N LEU A 220 -4.53 -6.49 -19.20
CA LEU A 220 -5.51 -5.41 -19.32
C LEU A 220 -4.93 -4.11 -18.76
N LEU A 221 -4.41 -4.15 -17.53
CA LEU A 221 -3.79 -2.97 -16.91
C LEU A 221 -2.64 -2.42 -17.76
N ALA A 222 -1.74 -3.29 -18.24
CA ALA A 222 -0.61 -2.89 -19.08
C ALA A 222 -1.02 -2.25 -20.40
N ARG A 223 -2.10 -2.76 -21.05
CA ARG A 223 -2.68 -2.15 -22.26
C ARG A 223 -3.28 -0.78 -21.97
N GLU A 224 -4.02 -0.63 -20.87
CA GLU A 224 -4.61 0.65 -20.47
C GLU A 224 -3.51 1.68 -20.15
N MET A 225 -2.46 1.28 -19.42
CA MET A 225 -1.29 2.14 -19.14
C MET A 225 -0.62 2.61 -20.43
N THR A 226 -0.48 1.73 -21.42
CA THR A 226 0.09 2.08 -22.73
C THR A 226 -0.81 3.04 -23.51
N ALA A 227 -2.12 2.83 -23.48
CA ALA A 227 -3.10 3.71 -24.13
C ALA A 227 -3.10 5.12 -23.53
N GLU A 228 -2.95 5.21 -22.22
CA GLU A 228 -2.83 6.47 -21.46
C GLU A 228 -1.42 7.09 -21.51
N ARG A 229 -0.49 6.49 -22.26
CA ARG A 229 0.90 6.97 -22.42
C ARG A 229 1.66 7.11 -21.10
N LEU A 230 1.37 6.28 -20.13
CA LEU A 230 2.18 6.17 -18.93
C LEU A 230 3.60 5.66 -19.27
N PRO A 231 4.61 5.91 -18.43
CA PRO A 231 5.99 5.48 -18.69
C PRO A 231 6.09 4.00 -19.06
N ALA A 232 6.88 3.68 -20.08
CA ALA A 232 7.10 2.31 -20.52
C ALA A 232 7.66 1.42 -19.40
N GLU A 233 8.43 2.02 -18.50
CA GLU A 233 8.98 1.39 -17.29
C GLU A 233 7.88 0.90 -16.35
N PHE A 234 6.78 1.64 -16.21
CA PHE A 234 5.64 1.18 -15.41
C PHE A 234 4.97 -0.02 -16.05
N VAL A 235 4.77 0.02 -17.37
CA VAL A 235 4.20 -1.09 -18.15
C VAL A 235 5.08 -2.34 -18.04
N GLU A 236 6.41 -2.17 -18.16
CA GLU A 236 7.37 -3.27 -18.01
C GLU A 236 7.30 -3.89 -16.61
N THR A 237 7.22 -3.07 -15.55
CA THR A 237 7.05 -3.56 -14.18
C THR A 237 5.81 -4.46 -14.05
N ILE A 238 4.67 -4.06 -14.62
CA ILE A 238 3.43 -4.85 -14.58
C ILE A 238 3.58 -6.18 -15.32
N ARG A 239 4.22 -6.17 -16.51
CA ARG A 239 4.34 -7.36 -17.37
C ARG A 239 5.38 -8.35 -16.89
N THR A 240 6.44 -7.87 -16.25
CA THR A 240 7.58 -8.73 -15.87
C THR A 240 7.60 -9.11 -14.40
N GLY A 241 6.88 -8.37 -13.55
CA GLY A 241 6.96 -8.49 -12.10
C GLY A 241 8.24 -7.91 -11.50
N TRP A 242 9.12 -7.34 -12.33
CA TRP A 242 10.36 -6.69 -11.91
C TRP A 242 10.22 -5.17 -11.93
N TRP A 243 10.64 -4.51 -10.85
CA TRP A 243 10.64 -3.06 -10.84
C TRP A 243 11.72 -2.51 -11.76
N THR A 244 11.35 -1.49 -12.51
CA THR A 244 12.22 -0.72 -13.40
C THR A 244 12.36 0.73 -12.94
N THR A 245 11.56 1.13 -11.95
CA THR A 245 11.57 2.45 -11.30
C THR A 245 11.49 2.30 -9.78
N CYS A 246 11.83 3.37 -9.05
CA CYS A 246 11.83 3.38 -7.58
C CYS A 246 12.74 2.29 -6.99
N LEU A 247 13.88 2.03 -7.63
CA LEU A 247 14.87 1.06 -7.21
C LEU A 247 15.94 1.68 -6.29
N GLU A 248 16.20 2.98 -6.45
CA GLU A 248 17.27 3.65 -5.72
C GLU A 248 16.95 3.83 -4.24
N ILE A 249 15.65 3.92 -3.90
CA ILE A 249 15.18 3.94 -2.51
C ILE A 249 15.30 2.58 -1.80
N LEU A 250 15.39 1.46 -2.54
CA LEU A 250 15.44 0.13 -1.94
C LEU A 250 16.75 -0.09 -1.19
N PRO A 251 16.72 -0.50 0.10
CA PRO A 251 17.92 -0.98 0.77
C PRO A 251 18.54 -2.19 0.04
N ALA A 252 19.82 -2.43 0.26
CA ALA A 252 20.58 -3.46 -0.46
C ALA A 252 19.95 -4.86 -0.41
N LYS A 253 19.39 -5.26 0.75
CA LYS A 253 18.73 -6.57 0.89
C LYS A 253 17.42 -6.68 0.12
N GLU A 254 16.59 -5.65 0.15
CA GLU A 254 15.35 -5.56 -0.60
C GLU A 254 15.63 -5.51 -2.11
N ARG A 255 16.65 -4.78 -2.51
CA ARG A 255 17.13 -4.73 -3.90
C ARG A 255 17.64 -6.09 -4.36
N ALA A 256 18.41 -6.81 -3.54
CA ALA A 256 18.96 -8.13 -3.87
C ALA A 256 17.90 -9.25 -3.98
N ARG A 257 16.68 -9.05 -3.48
CA ARG A 257 15.55 -9.96 -3.75
C ARG A 257 15.03 -9.85 -5.16
N GLY A 258 15.36 -8.75 -5.84
CA GLY A 258 15.00 -8.49 -7.21
C GLY A 258 15.90 -9.20 -8.22
N ARG A 259 15.98 -8.60 -9.37
CA ARG A 259 16.68 -9.12 -10.56
C ARG A 259 18.16 -8.73 -10.52
N PHE A 260 18.96 -9.42 -9.73
CA PHE A 260 20.42 -9.24 -9.74
C PHE A 260 21.12 -10.58 -9.64
#